data_6f8520d9cc5eee212e346ac5aba56a31
#
_entry.id   6f8520d9cc5eee212e346ac5aba56a31
#
_cell.length_a   1.000
_cell.length_b   1.000
_cell.length_c   1.000
_cell.angle_alpha   90.00
_cell.angle_beta   90.00
_cell.angle_gamma   90.00
#
_symmetry.space_group_name_H-M   'P 1'
#
loop_
_entity.id
_entity.type
_entity.pdbx_description
1 polymer ?
#
loop_
_entity_poly.entity_id
_entity_poly.type
_entity_poly.pdbx_seq_one_letter_code
_entity_poly.pdbx_strand_id
1 'polypeptide(L)'
;MPHLPHLKSFLLASVITALTLSPAWAKEKFKVVTTFTVIADMASNVAGDAADVSSITKPGAEIHEYQPTPGDIKRAQGAQLILSNGLNLELWFARFYQNLSGVPEVMVSNGVQPMGISEGPYNGKPNPHAWMSA
;
A
#
# COMPACT_ATOMS: atom_id res chain seq x y z
N MET A 1 -34.25 -18.61 -62.43
CA MET A 1 -34.26 -18.17 -61.02
C MET A 1 -32.94 -18.54 -60.39
N PRO A 2 -32.04 -17.63 -60.11
CA PRO A 2 -30.75 -17.96 -59.48
C PRO A 2 -30.90 -18.01 -57.94
N HIS A 3 -30.45 -19.13 -57.36
CA HIS A 3 -30.37 -19.36 -55.95
C HIS A 3 -29.28 -18.49 -55.31
N LEU A 4 -29.59 -17.75 -54.27
CA LEU A 4 -28.65 -17.02 -53.44
C LEU A 4 -28.26 -17.88 -52.22
N PRO A 5 -27.08 -18.57 -52.20
CA PRO A 5 -26.67 -19.36 -51.05
C PRO A 5 -25.75 -18.65 -50.05
N HIS A 6 -25.46 -17.34 -50.22
CA HIS A 6 -24.38 -16.70 -49.42
C HIS A 6 -24.84 -15.81 -48.27
N LEU A 7 -26.17 -15.58 -48.09
CA LEU A 7 -26.65 -14.65 -47.07
C LEU A 7 -26.64 -15.25 -45.63
N LYS A 8 -26.68 -16.58 -45.51
CA LYS A 8 -26.73 -17.27 -44.20
C LYS A 8 -25.33 -17.39 -43.54
N SER A 9 -24.28 -17.39 -44.33
CA SER A 9 -22.89 -17.55 -43.80
C SER A 9 -22.33 -16.24 -43.21
N PHE A 10 -22.80 -15.07 -43.66
CA PHE A 10 -22.37 -13.78 -43.12
C PHE A 10 -22.94 -13.47 -41.74
N LEU A 11 -24.14 -13.95 -41.42
CA LEU A 11 -24.78 -13.73 -40.13
C LEU A 11 -24.10 -14.58 -39.00
N LEU A 12 -23.55 -15.72 -39.32
CA LEU A 12 -22.88 -16.57 -38.34
C LEU A 12 -21.49 -16.05 -37.95
N ALA A 13 -20.78 -15.43 -38.90
CA ALA A 13 -19.47 -14.82 -38.65
C ALA A 13 -19.55 -13.57 -37.77
N SER A 14 -20.62 -12.77 -37.86
CA SER A 14 -20.82 -11.55 -37.07
C SER A 14 -21.15 -11.83 -35.59
N VAL A 15 -21.74 -12.97 -35.28
CA VAL A 15 -22.08 -13.34 -33.88
C VAL A 15 -20.87 -13.82 -33.10
N ILE A 16 -19.91 -14.48 -33.77
CA ILE A 16 -18.69 -15.02 -33.09
C ILE A 16 -17.72 -13.90 -32.72
N THR A 17 -17.66 -12.79 -33.46
CA THR A 17 -16.77 -11.65 -33.18
C THR A 17 -17.26 -10.80 -32.02
N ALA A 18 -18.54 -10.85 -31.65
CA ALA A 18 -19.11 -10.07 -30.55
C ALA A 18 -18.85 -10.71 -29.15
N LEU A 19 -18.48 -11.99 -29.08
CA LEU A 19 -18.29 -12.70 -27.79
C LEU A 19 -16.88 -12.56 -27.19
N THR A 20 -15.93 -11.91 -27.86
CA THR A 20 -14.52 -11.84 -27.39
C THR A 20 -14.17 -10.51 -26.73
N LEU A 21 -15.07 -9.55 -26.66
CA LEU A 21 -14.91 -8.30 -25.93
C LEU A 21 -15.45 -8.43 -24.49
N SER A 22 -14.96 -9.41 -23.75
CA SER A 22 -15.11 -9.35 -22.31
C SER A 22 -14.29 -8.14 -21.83
N PRO A 23 -14.91 -7.12 -21.18
CA PRO A 23 -14.12 -6.07 -20.55
C PRO A 23 -13.19 -6.76 -19.54
N ALA A 24 -11.90 -6.67 -19.79
CA ALA A 24 -10.92 -7.03 -18.78
C ALA A 24 -11.13 -6.06 -17.61
N TRP A 25 -11.91 -6.46 -16.62
CA TRP A 25 -12.02 -5.72 -15.36
C TRP A 25 -10.64 -5.75 -14.76
N ALA A 26 -9.93 -4.63 -14.84
CA ALA A 26 -8.67 -4.46 -14.17
C ALA A 26 -8.91 -4.73 -12.68
N LYS A 27 -8.35 -5.82 -12.17
CA LYS A 27 -8.47 -6.16 -10.75
C LYS A 27 -7.90 -5.00 -9.95
N GLU A 28 -8.70 -4.43 -9.05
CA GLU A 28 -8.23 -3.36 -8.17
C GLU A 28 -6.99 -3.84 -7.43
N LYS A 29 -5.91 -3.04 -7.48
CA LYS A 29 -4.65 -3.38 -6.80
C LYS A 29 -4.85 -3.39 -5.29
N PHE A 30 -4.11 -4.25 -4.61
CA PHE A 30 -4.12 -4.31 -3.15
C PHE A 30 -3.56 -3.00 -2.58
N LYS A 31 -4.32 -2.32 -1.71
CA LYS A 31 -3.96 -1.01 -1.16
C LYS A 31 -3.16 -1.14 0.12
N VAL A 32 -1.93 -0.65 0.10
CA VAL A 32 -1.03 -0.60 1.25
C VAL A 32 -0.77 0.86 1.63
N VAL A 33 -0.91 1.17 2.91
CA VAL A 33 -0.52 2.46 3.47
C VAL A 33 0.62 2.26 4.45
N THR A 34 1.63 3.10 4.39
CA THR A 34 2.79 3.05 5.30
C THR A 34 2.86 4.31 6.14
N THR A 35 3.52 4.26 7.27
CA THR A 35 3.68 5.42 8.14
C THR A 35 4.55 6.49 7.51
N PHE A 36 5.59 6.11 6.77
CA PHE A 36 6.49 7.07 6.12
C PHE A 36 7.11 6.54 4.82
N THR A 37 7.76 7.45 4.10
CA THR A 37 8.16 7.26 2.70
C THR A 37 9.20 6.17 2.48
N VAL A 38 10.11 5.92 3.44
CA VAL A 38 11.13 4.87 3.29
C VAL A 38 10.48 3.48 3.27
N ILE A 39 9.53 3.22 4.18
CA ILE A 39 8.77 1.97 4.17
C ILE A 39 7.92 1.88 2.89
N ALA A 40 7.37 3.01 2.41
CA ALA A 40 6.62 3.01 1.16
C ALA A 40 7.48 2.62 -0.04
N ASP A 41 8.70 3.11 -0.11
CA ASP A 41 9.65 2.74 -1.16
C ASP A 41 9.98 1.25 -1.11
N MET A 42 10.35 0.74 0.08
CA MET A 42 10.62 -0.68 0.28
C MET A 42 9.42 -1.57 -0.11
N ALA A 43 8.23 -1.20 0.37
CA ALA A 43 7.01 -1.94 0.07
C ALA A 43 6.67 -1.92 -1.42
N SER A 44 6.88 -0.80 -2.10
CA SER A 44 6.66 -0.67 -3.54
C SER A 44 7.62 -1.56 -4.34
N ASN A 45 8.90 -1.61 -3.94
CA ASN A 45 9.89 -2.47 -4.58
C ASN A 45 9.58 -3.96 -4.40
N VAL A 46 9.03 -4.34 -3.26
CA VAL A 46 8.62 -5.74 -3.00
C VAL A 46 7.33 -6.09 -3.74
N ALA A 47 6.35 -5.20 -3.71
CA ALA A 47 5.03 -5.46 -4.27
C ALA A 47 4.98 -5.36 -5.80
N GLY A 48 5.83 -4.55 -6.40
CA GLY A 48 5.78 -4.25 -7.84
C GLY A 48 4.37 -3.80 -8.25
N ASP A 49 3.80 -4.45 -9.24
CA ASP A 49 2.46 -4.13 -9.75
C ASP A 49 1.30 -4.75 -8.95
N ALA A 50 1.59 -5.56 -7.94
CA ALA A 50 0.57 -6.28 -7.15
C ALA A 50 -0.18 -5.36 -6.16
N ALA A 51 0.45 -4.27 -5.73
CA ALA A 51 -0.14 -3.34 -4.78
C ALA A 51 -0.01 -1.87 -5.22
N ASP A 52 -0.92 -1.06 -4.69
CA ASP A 52 -0.86 0.39 -4.70
C ASP A 52 -0.39 0.86 -3.32
N VAL A 53 0.85 1.33 -3.25
CA VAL A 53 1.51 1.69 -1.99
C VAL A 53 1.57 3.20 -1.84
N SER A 54 1.14 3.70 -0.69
CA SER A 54 1.23 5.12 -0.35
C SER A 54 1.72 5.35 1.07
N SER A 55 2.25 6.54 1.35
CA SER A 55 2.70 6.95 2.67
C SER A 55 1.71 7.91 3.34
N ILE A 56 1.56 7.80 4.66
CA ILE A 56 0.83 8.79 5.47
C ILE A 56 1.61 10.10 5.45
N THR A 57 2.88 10.07 5.79
CA THR A 57 3.74 11.26 5.74
C THR A 57 4.15 11.58 4.30
N LYS A 58 4.30 12.86 4.02
CA LYS A 58 4.79 13.35 2.72
C LYS A 58 6.32 13.28 2.67
N PRO A 59 6.92 13.24 1.48
CA PRO A 59 8.37 13.37 1.34
C PRO A 59 8.89 14.62 2.05
N GLY A 60 9.96 14.45 2.85
CA GLY A 60 10.57 15.53 3.62
C GLY A 60 9.83 15.93 4.91
N ALA A 61 8.72 15.28 5.25
CA ALA A 61 8.04 15.52 6.51
C ALA A 61 8.82 14.88 7.68
N GLU A 62 8.79 15.58 8.84
CA GLU A 62 9.31 15.02 10.09
C GLU A 62 8.43 13.86 10.56
N ILE A 63 9.03 12.69 10.75
CA ILE A 63 8.29 11.47 11.10
C ILE A 63 8.00 11.35 12.59
N HIS A 64 8.89 11.82 13.45
CA HIS A 64 8.77 11.63 14.90
C HIS A 64 7.60 12.40 15.51
N GLU A 65 7.37 13.63 15.03
CA GLU A 65 6.35 14.55 15.54
C GLU A 65 5.26 14.86 14.49
N TYR A 66 5.05 13.96 13.54
CA TYR A 66 4.04 14.15 12.51
C TYR A 66 2.65 14.30 13.11
N GLN A 67 1.87 15.22 12.58
CA GLN A 67 0.47 15.43 12.98
C GLN A 67 -0.47 15.01 11.85
N PRO A 68 -1.08 13.84 11.96
CA PRO A 68 -1.99 13.34 10.94
C PRO A 68 -3.21 14.24 10.76
N THR A 69 -3.62 14.37 9.51
CA THR A 69 -4.82 15.11 9.13
C THR A 69 -6.02 14.18 8.97
N PRO A 70 -7.26 14.72 8.95
CA PRO A 70 -8.44 13.91 8.61
C PRO A 70 -8.34 13.23 7.24
N GLY A 71 -7.62 13.84 6.29
CA GLY A 71 -7.34 13.24 4.99
C GLY A 71 -6.47 11.99 5.08
N ASP A 72 -5.50 11.97 6.00
CA ASP A 72 -4.65 10.82 6.26
C ASP A 72 -5.45 9.65 6.85
N ILE A 73 -6.36 9.94 7.79
CA ILE A 73 -7.27 8.95 8.38
C ILE A 73 -8.14 8.32 7.28
N LYS A 74 -8.74 9.15 6.42
CA LYS A 74 -9.58 8.67 5.32
C LYS A 74 -8.81 7.77 4.36
N ARG A 75 -7.57 8.14 4.03
CA ARG A 75 -6.68 7.36 3.16
C ARG A 75 -6.32 6.02 3.77
N ALA A 76 -5.94 6.02 5.05
CA ALA A 76 -5.58 4.82 5.78
C ALA A 76 -6.79 3.89 6.02
N GLN A 77 -7.99 4.43 6.25
CA GLN A 77 -9.21 3.63 6.39
C GLN A 77 -9.56 2.88 5.08
N GLY A 78 -9.15 3.39 3.93
CA GLY A 78 -9.31 2.73 2.64
C GLY A 78 -8.25 1.68 2.32
N ALA A 79 -7.23 1.51 3.18
CA ALA A 79 -6.17 0.54 3.00
C ALA A 79 -6.63 -0.88 3.39
N GLN A 80 -5.99 -1.87 2.77
CA GLN A 80 -6.14 -3.29 3.11
C GLN A 80 -5.01 -3.78 4.03
N LEU A 81 -3.94 -2.99 4.15
CA LEU A 81 -2.81 -3.23 5.05
C LEU A 81 -2.13 -1.90 5.40
N ILE A 82 -1.75 -1.76 6.66
CA ILE A 82 -0.88 -0.68 7.12
C ILE A 82 0.46 -1.26 7.55
N LEU A 83 1.56 -0.61 7.13
CA LEU A 83 2.91 -0.93 7.57
C LEU A 83 3.44 0.20 8.44
N SER A 84 3.76 -0.10 9.69
CA SER A 84 4.41 0.81 10.63
C SER A 84 5.85 0.39 10.88
N ASN A 85 6.72 1.33 11.26
CA ASN A 85 8.09 0.99 11.65
C ASN A 85 8.13 0.33 13.01
N GLY A 86 7.49 0.92 13.99
CA GLY A 86 7.63 0.54 15.39
C GLY A 86 8.89 1.10 16.06
N LEU A 87 9.35 0.46 17.14
CA LEU A 87 10.50 0.90 17.94
C LEU A 87 10.39 2.35 18.44
N ASN A 88 9.17 2.84 18.62
CA ASN A 88 8.84 4.22 19.01
C ASN A 88 9.31 5.29 18.01
N LEU A 89 9.46 4.97 16.75
CA LEU A 89 9.76 5.96 15.71
C LEU A 89 8.61 6.95 15.57
N GLU A 90 7.40 6.43 15.32
CA GLU A 90 6.18 7.19 15.09
C GLU A 90 5.23 7.10 16.29
N LEU A 91 5.52 7.83 17.38
CA LEU A 91 4.71 7.82 18.61
C LEU A 91 3.26 8.28 18.38
N TRP A 92 3.03 9.12 17.38
CA TRP A 92 1.71 9.59 16.98
C TRP A 92 0.84 8.47 16.39
N PHE A 93 1.45 7.40 15.87
CA PHE A 93 0.76 6.38 15.10
C PHE A 93 -0.26 5.60 15.95
N ALA A 94 0.04 5.24 17.19
CA ALA A 94 -0.89 4.51 18.05
C ALA A 94 -2.22 5.26 18.22
N ARG A 95 -2.17 6.58 18.43
CA ARG A 95 -3.36 7.42 18.52
C ARG A 95 -4.09 7.57 17.18
N PHE A 96 -3.33 7.67 16.10
CA PHE A 96 -3.88 7.70 14.75
C PHE A 96 -4.63 6.40 14.43
N TYR A 97 -4.00 5.25 14.71
CA TYR A 97 -4.55 3.93 14.41
C TYR A 97 -5.87 3.65 15.15
N GLN A 98 -6.07 4.21 16.34
CA GLN A 98 -7.34 4.11 17.08
C GLN A 98 -8.55 4.70 16.33
N ASN A 99 -8.32 5.56 15.34
CA ASN A 99 -9.39 6.11 14.50
C ASN A 99 -9.74 5.22 13.30
N LEU A 100 -9.05 4.09 13.13
CA LEU A 100 -9.28 3.15 12.05
C LEU A 100 -10.07 1.95 12.55
N SER A 101 -10.90 1.38 11.69
CA SER A 101 -11.71 0.21 12.02
C SER A 101 -11.38 -0.93 11.07
N GLY A 102 -10.88 -2.05 11.61
CA GLY A 102 -10.70 -3.28 10.86
C GLY A 102 -9.59 -3.27 9.79
N VAL A 103 -8.72 -2.27 9.78
CA VAL A 103 -7.55 -2.26 8.89
C VAL A 103 -6.40 -2.97 9.60
N PRO A 104 -5.86 -4.08 9.05
CA PRO A 104 -4.74 -4.79 9.67
C PRO A 104 -3.45 -3.97 9.61
N GLU A 105 -2.64 -4.09 10.67
CA GLU A 105 -1.32 -3.48 10.78
C GLU A 105 -0.23 -4.54 10.89
N VAL A 106 0.90 -4.28 10.25
CA VAL A 106 2.15 -5.02 10.44
C VAL A 106 3.27 -4.04 10.80
N MET A 107 3.88 -4.28 11.95
CA MET A 107 5.10 -3.56 12.37
C MET A 107 6.30 -4.21 11.68
N VAL A 108 6.94 -3.48 10.76
CA VAL A 108 8.00 -4.04 9.91
C VAL A 108 9.30 -4.32 10.64
N SER A 109 9.53 -3.70 11.81
CA SER A 109 10.71 -3.97 12.65
C SER A 109 10.55 -5.19 13.57
N ASN A 110 9.42 -5.90 13.52
CA ASN A 110 9.25 -7.11 14.32
C ASN A 110 10.33 -8.15 13.99
N GLY A 111 11.02 -8.63 15.04
CA GLY A 111 12.09 -9.58 14.91
C GLY A 111 13.48 -8.97 14.70
N VAL A 112 13.56 -7.64 14.49
CA VAL A 112 14.84 -6.94 14.43
C VAL A 112 15.36 -6.71 15.85
N GLN A 113 16.65 -7.01 16.08
CA GLN A 113 17.36 -6.65 17.30
C GLN A 113 17.88 -5.22 17.15
N PRO A 114 17.26 -4.22 17.77
CA PRO A 114 17.68 -2.84 17.57
C PRO A 114 19.01 -2.58 18.29
N MET A 115 19.87 -1.78 17.66
CA MET A 115 21.03 -1.23 18.34
C MET A 115 20.58 -0.22 19.40
N GLY A 116 21.33 -0.15 20.51
CA GLY A 116 21.11 0.90 21.51
C GLY A 116 21.61 2.26 21.01
N ILE A 117 20.96 3.33 21.46
CA ILE A 117 21.46 4.70 21.30
C ILE A 117 22.53 4.91 22.37
N SER A 118 23.74 5.31 21.96
CA SER A 118 24.90 5.44 22.83
C SER A 118 25.09 6.84 23.43
N GLU A 119 24.39 7.86 22.89
CA GLU A 119 24.60 9.26 23.27
C GLU A 119 23.29 10.04 23.35
N GLY A 120 23.35 11.22 23.98
CA GLY A 120 22.24 12.15 24.04
C GLY A 120 21.11 11.75 25.00
N PRO A 121 19.98 12.44 24.94
CA PRO A 121 18.84 12.26 25.86
C PRO A 121 18.16 10.90 25.74
N TYR A 122 18.42 10.17 24.68
CA TYR A 122 17.83 8.84 24.41
C TYR A 122 18.85 7.70 24.67
N ASN A 123 19.97 7.96 25.33
CA ASN A 123 20.99 6.96 25.66
C ASN A 123 20.32 5.73 26.32
N GLY A 124 20.69 4.53 25.88
CA GLY A 124 20.16 3.26 26.37
C GLY A 124 18.78 2.88 25.78
N LYS A 125 18.15 3.73 24.99
CA LYS A 125 16.90 3.38 24.28
C LYS A 125 17.22 2.65 22.98
N PRO A 126 16.31 1.79 22.48
CA PRO A 126 16.44 1.21 21.14
C PRO A 126 16.51 2.27 20.06
N ASN A 127 17.44 2.12 19.11
CA ASN A 127 17.47 2.97 17.94
C ASN A 127 16.35 2.58 16.98
N PRO A 128 15.39 3.47 16.69
CA PRO A 128 14.25 3.13 15.85
C PRO A 128 14.56 3.05 14.34
N HIS A 129 15.75 3.51 13.92
CA HIS A 129 16.15 3.59 12.51
C HIS A 129 16.65 2.23 11.98
N ALA A 130 15.90 1.16 12.27
CA ALA A 130 16.27 -0.22 11.95
C ALA A 130 16.44 -0.48 10.44
N TRP A 131 15.75 0.27 9.57
CA TRP A 131 15.89 0.16 8.12
C TRP A 131 17.24 0.60 7.56
N MET A 132 18.07 1.25 8.38
CA MET A 132 19.44 1.65 8.00
C MET A 132 20.48 0.55 8.27
N SER A 133 20.08 -0.56 8.88
CA SER A 133 20.92 -1.72 9.12
C SER A 133 20.77 -2.70 7.96
N ALA A 134 21.86 -2.92 7.23
CA ALA A 134 21.93 -3.95 6.20
C ALA A 134 22.40 -5.27 6.80
#